data_c9b72a44b5c30f8f843ad2150e0ea56a
#
_entry.id   c9b72a44b5c30f8f843ad2150e0ea56a
#
_cell.length_a   1.000
_cell.length_b   1.000
_cell.length_c   1.000
_cell.angle_alpha   90.00
_cell.angle_beta   90.00
_cell.angle_gamma   90.00
#
_symmetry.space_group_name_H-M   'P 1'
#
loop_
_entity.id
_entity.type
_entity.pdbx_description
1 polymer ?
#
loop_
_entity_poly.entity_id
_entity_poly.type
_entity_poly.pdbx_seq_one_letter_code
_entity_poly.pdbx_strand_id
1 'polypeptide(L)'
;MSAAGAHRGVTPEQTLARVRPLLPRLGITRIAMLTGLDVVGIPVAAAYRPNSRSIAVHQGKGATLAAAKASAVMEALECWHAEMLEPVLRLATAGEIVRHGDALDPVRLPLTGQVDPGTARLLWTEAADLGTGRPVWVPFELVSADFTVPAPAGFGVFRQTTNGLACGNARIEAVLQGVYEVVERNAVARWHAATPDAQAARGVDPASADGAASRWLLARFAGAGVAIRIWDVTTDIELPAFLALACDADGVAGVEPEFGAGCHADADVALARALAEAAQARVTRISGARDDFPQHSFDPAMRADRHAAAQSLRRSAPTRPFRAVRSQGSAEADLDHALRLLAGAGCAQVACADLSRPEFGIPVVRIVVPGLEGAWEGAAA
;
A
#
# COMPACT_ATOMS: atom_id res chain seq x y z
N MET A 1 10.11 -19.52 3.25
CA MET A 1 11.33 -18.70 3.17
C MET A 1 10.97 -17.32 3.70
N SER A 2 11.48 -16.91 4.87
CA SER A 2 11.45 -15.52 5.28
C SER A 2 12.38 -14.78 4.31
N ALA A 3 11.91 -13.73 3.62
CA ALA A 3 12.81 -12.89 2.85
C ALA A 3 13.82 -12.29 3.85
N ALA A 4 15.09 -12.62 3.71
CA ALA A 4 16.16 -12.01 4.48
C ALA A 4 16.06 -10.49 4.24
N GLY A 5 15.85 -9.70 5.30
CA GLY A 5 15.66 -8.25 5.20
C GLY A 5 14.27 -7.75 5.57
N ALA A 6 13.25 -8.60 5.69
CA ALA A 6 11.89 -8.14 6.03
C ALA A 6 11.69 -7.83 7.53
N HIS A 7 12.71 -7.98 8.37
CA HIS A 7 12.74 -7.69 9.82
C HIS A 7 11.50 -8.16 10.61
N ARG A 8 10.87 -9.27 10.20
CA ARG A 8 9.71 -9.81 10.90
C ARG A 8 10.17 -10.66 12.09
N GLY A 9 9.78 -10.23 13.30
CA GLY A 9 10.17 -10.89 14.56
C GLY A 9 9.46 -12.23 14.81
N VAL A 10 8.34 -12.52 14.11
CA VAL A 10 7.55 -13.75 14.30
C VAL A 10 7.14 -14.37 12.96
N THR A 11 6.86 -15.68 12.97
CA THR A 11 6.42 -16.38 11.77
C THR A 11 4.96 -16.06 11.42
N PRO A 12 4.52 -16.30 10.16
CA PRO A 12 3.12 -16.16 9.78
C PRO A 12 2.16 -17.02 10.62
N GLU A 13 2.58 -18.22 10.99
CA GLU A 13 1.81 -19.13 11.83
C GLU A 13 1.62 -18.58 13.24
N GLN A 14 2.67 -17.98 13.82
CA GLN A 14 2.60 -17.30 15.12
C GLN A 14 1.70 -16.06 15.05
N THR A 15 1.78 -15.28 13.98
CA THR A 15 0.86 -14.15 13.74
C THR A 15 -0.58 -14.63 13.68
N LEU A 16 -0.88 -15.68 12.89
CA LEU A 16 -2.22 -16.26 12.80
C LEU A 16 -2.72 -16.79 14.15
N ALA A 17 -1.88 -17.46 14.92
CA ALA A 17 -2.24 -17.93 16.26
C ALA A 17 -2.60 -16.78 17.20
N ARG A 18 -1.84 -15.66 17.14
CA ARG A 18 -2.08 -14.46 17.95
C ARG A 18 -3.39 -13.76 17.59
N VAL A 19 -3.73 -13.64 16.30
CA VAL A 19 -4.92 -12.90 15.85
C VAL A 19 -6.18 -13.77 15.81
N ARG A 20 -6.07 -15.11 15.82
CA ARG A 20 -7.21 -16.03 15.75
C ARG A 20 -8.31 -15.77 16.78
N PRO A 21 -8.01 -15.51 18.07
CA PRO A 21 -9.04 -15.19 19.08
C PRO A 21 -9.75 -13.87 18.81
N LEU A 22 -9.16 -12.97 18.01
CA LEU A 22 -9.67 -11.64 17.71
C LEU A 22 -10.66 -11.63 16.54
N LEU A 23 -10.66 -12.66 15.68
CA LEU A 23 -11.46 -12.71 14.45
C LEU A 23 -12.95 -12.37 14.66
N PRO A 24 -13.65 -12.91 15.69
CA PRO A 24 -15.04 -12.57 15.93
C PRO A 24 -15.25 -11.08 16.28
N ARG A 25 -14.33 -10.50 17.09
CA ARG A 25 -14.39 -9.07 17.48
C ARG A 25 -14.12 -8.14 16.30
N LEU A 26 -13.27 -8.57 15.36
CA LEU A 26 -12.97 -7.85 14.13
C LEU A 26 -14.08 -8.01 13.07
N GLY A 27 -15.09 -8.83 13.33
CA GLY A 27 -16.14 -9.15 12.36
C GLY A 27 -15.65 -9.97 11.17
N ILE A 28 -14.51 -10.67 11.31
CA ILE A 28 -14.00 -11.56 10.26
C ILE A 28 -14.75 -12.87 10.31
N THR A 29 -15.60 -13.10 9.32
CA THR A 29 -16.50 -14.26 9.25
C THR A 29 -15.89 -15.43 8.48
N ARG A 30 -14.94 -15.16 7.58
CA ARG A 30 -14.33 -16.16 6.70
C ARG A 30 -12.91 -15.75 6.32
N ILE A 31 -12.03 -16.75 6.21
CA ILE A 31 -10.73 -16.65 5.55
C ILE A 31 -10.73 -17.66 4.41
N ALA A 32 -10.68 -17.20 3.16
CA ALA A 32 -10.69 -18.03 1.97
C ALA A 32 -9.32 -18.07 1.31
N MET A 33 -9.00 -19.20 0.67
CA MET A 33 -7.85 -19.33 -0.22
C MET A 33 -8.29 -19.04 -1.65
N LEU A 34 -7.62 -18.12 -2.31
CA LEU A 34 -7.91 -17.70 -3.69
C LEU A 34 -6.87 -18.22 -4.70
N THR A 35 -5.77 -18.76 -4.23
CA THR A 35 -4.60 -19.17 -5.03
C THR A 35 -4.96 -20.00 -6.27
N GLY A 36 -5.88 -20.95 -6.13
CA GLY A 36 -6.28 -21.86 -7.22
C GLY A 36 -7.21 -21.24 -8.28
N LEU A 37 -7.58 -19.98 -8.13
CA LEU A 37 -8.37 -19.26 -9.15
C LEU A 37 -7.50 -18.76 -10.32
N ASP A 38 -6.19 -18.61 -10.10
CA ASP A 38 -5.23 -18.23 -11.15
C ASP A 38 -4.17 -19.32 -11.36
N VAL A 39 -3.59 -19.34 -12.55
CA VAL A 39 -2.57 -20.32 -12.98
C VAL A 39 -1.19 -20.07 -12.36
N VAL A 40 -0.90 -18.86 -11.88
CA VAL A 40 0.42 -18.46 -11.35
C VAL A 40 0.78 -19.21 -10.07
N GLY A 41 -0.20 -19.54 -9.24
CA GLY A 41 -0.01 -20.36 -8.05
C GLY A 41 0.78 -19.69 -6.91
N ILE A 42 0.95 -18.36 -6.94
CA ILE A 42 1.46 -17.58 -5.81
C ILE A 42 0.35 -17.51 -4.76
N PRO A 43 0.64 -17.83 -3.47
CA PRO A 43 -0.40 -17.88 -2.45
C PRO A 43 -1.09 -16.53 -2.21
N VAL A 44 -2.42 -16.52 -2.38
CA VAL A 44 -3.32 -15.40 -2.09
C VAL A 44 -4.47 -15.89 -1.24
N ALA A 45 -4.86 -15.10 -0.24
CA ALA A 45 -6.01 -15.36 0.64
C ALA A 45 -6.88 -14.10 0.75
N ALA A 46 -8.14 -14.28 1.13
CA ALA A 46 -9.05 -13.18 1.46
C ALA A 46 -9.66 -13.38 2.86
N ALA A 47 -9.77 -12.28 3.60
CA ALA A 47 -10.52 -12.19 4.85
C ALA A 47 -11.78 -11.34 4.61
N TYR A 48 -12.93 -11.86 5.03
CA TYR A 48 -14.24 -11.24 4.78
C TYR A 48 -14.78 -10.60 6.06
N ARG A 49 -15.12 -9.33 5.99
CA ARG A 49 -15.73 -8.51 7.04
C ARG A 49 -17.02 -7.86 6.51
N PRO A 50 -18.16 -8.56 6.49
CA PRO A 50 -19.40 -8.07 5.88
C PRO A 50 -19.91 -6.72 6.44
N ASN A 51 -19.61 -6.42 7.70
CA ASN A 51 -20.00 -5.18 8.39
C ASN A 51 -18.86 -4.14 8.44
N SER A 52 -17.92 -4.19 7.52
CA SER A 52 -16.87 -3.19 7.39
C SER A 52 -17.47 -1.81 7.03
N ARG A 53 -16.84 -0.74 7.50
CA ARG A 53 -17.18 0.63 7.14
C ARG A 53 -16.34 1.18 5.98
N SER A 54 -15.38 0.38 5.51
CA SER A 54 -14.58 0.64 4.32
C SER A 54 -14.89 -0.39 3.24
N ILE A 55 -14.03 -1.40 3.09
CA ILE A 55 -14.22 -2.52 2.15
C ILE A 55 -14.51 -3.82 2.91
N ALA A 56 -15.39 -4.67 2.35
CA ALA A 56 -15.78 -5.92 3.01
C ALA A 56 -14.76 -7.06 2.81
N VAL A 57 -13.89 -6.96 1.81
CA VAL A 57 -12.94 -8.01 1.41
C VAL A 57 -11.51 -7.50 1.46
N HIS A 58 -10.73 -8.05 2.37
CA HIS A 58 -9.31 -7.77 2.55
C HIS A 58 -8.49 -8.93 1.99
N GLN A 59 -7.41 -8.62 1.28
CA GLN A 59 -6.64 -9.66 0.61
C GLN A 59 -5.18 -9.64 1.04
N GLY A 60 -4.60 -10.82 1.10
CA GLY A 60 -3.21 -10.99 1.49
C GLY A 60 -2.47 -11.95 0.57
N LYS A 61 -1.18 -11.70 0.46
CA LYS A 61 -0.24 -12.44 -0.37
C LYS A 61 0.96 -12.92 0.43
N GLY A 62 1.62 -13.94 -0.06
CA GLY A 62 2.85 -14.41 0.58
C GLY A 62 3.48 -15.61 -0.11
N ALA A 63 4.68 -15.99 0.33
CA ALA A 63 5.39 -17.15 -0.20
C ALA A 63 4.77 -18.50 0.26
N THR A 64 3.95 -18.47 1.32
CA THR A 64 3.24 -19.65 1.85
C THR A 64 1.76 -19.32 2.08
N LEU A 65 0.94 -20.37 2.21
CA LEU A 65 -0.48 -20.19 2.53
C LEU A 65 -0.69 -19.51 3.88
N ALA A 66 0.16 -19.79 4.86
CA ALA A 66 0.12 -19.13 6.16
C ALA A 66 0.45 -17.63 6.05
N ALA A 67 1.46 -17.29 5.25
CA ALA A 67 1.82 -15.88 5.00
C ALA A 67 0.69 -15.10 4.31
N ALA A 68 0.06 -15.70 3.29
CA ALA A 68 -1.08 -15.08 2.60
C ALA A 68 -2.28 -14.86 3.54
N LYS A 69 -2.62 -15.86 4.37
CA LYS A 69 -3.69 -15.73 5.38
C LYS A 69 -3.36 -14.69 6.44
N ALA A 70 -2.14 -14.68 6.95
CA ALA A 70 -1.70 -13.69 7.93
C ALA A 70 -1.81 -12.26 7.34
N SER A 71 -1.33 -12.06 6.09
CA SER A 71 -1.44 -10.79 5.39
C SER A 71 -2.90 -10.32 5.26
N ALA A 72 -3.82 -11.19 4.82
CA ALA A 72 -5.23 -10.86 4.67
C ALA A 72 -5.92 -10.48 6.00
N VAL A 73 -5.63 -11.23 7.07
CA VAL A 73 -6.20 -10.95 8.39
C VAL A 73 -5.62 -9.66 8.99
N MET A 74 -4.33 -9.42 8.80
CA MET A 74 -3.67 -8.21 9.28
C MET A 74 -4.21 -6.97 8.55
N GLU A 75 -4.44 -7.01 7.23
CA GLU A 75 -5.09 -5.92 6.48
C GLU A 75 -6.53 -5.67 6.97
N ALA A 76 -7.31 -6.74 7.24
CA ALA A 76 -8.64 -6.60 7.81
C ALA A 76 -8.62 -5.94 9.20
N LEU A 77 -7.60 -6.25 10.01
CA LEU A 77 -7.37 -5.66 11.33
C LEU A 77 -6.97 -4.19 11.24
N GLU A 78 -6.11 -3.81 10.29
CA GLU A 78 -5.75 -2.42 10.02
C GLU A 78 -7.00 -1.57 9.75
N CYS A 79 -7.81 -2.00 8.79
CA CYS A 79 -9.03 -1.28 8.42
C CYS A 79 -9.99 -1.19 9.60
N TRP A 80 -10.20 -2.27 10.36
CA TRP A 80 -11.06 -2.24 11.54
C TRP A 80 -10.63 -1.18 12.55
N HIS A 81 -9.32 -1.06 12.83
CA HIS A 81 -8.82 -0.05 13.77
C HIS A 81 -9.06 1.37 13.24
N ALA A 82 -8.84 1.61 11.96
CA ALA A 82 -9.04 2.92 11.35
C ALA A 82 -10.53 3.29 11.13
N GLU A 83 -11.42 2.30 11.08
CA GLU A 83 -12.88 2.49 11.04
C GLU A 83 -13.50 2.82 12.42
N MET A 84 -12.90 2.29 13.49
CA MET A 84 -13.48 2.30 14.85
C MET A 84 -12.74 3.25 15.78
N LEU A 85 -12.33 4.41 15.27
CA LEU A 85 -11.58 5.40 16.02
C LEU A 85 -12.48 6.24 16.94
N GLU A 86 -12.00 6.50 18.16
CA GLU A 86 -12.63 7.36 19.14
C GLU A 86 -11.59 8.35 19.71
N PRO A 87 -10.89 9.13 18.88
CA PRO A 87 -9.85 10.03 19.36
C PRO A 87 -10.44 11.31 19.94
N VAL A 88 -9.61 12.04 20.69
CA VAL A 88 -9.92 13.42 21.02
C VAL A 88 -9.79 14.27 19.77
N LEU A 89 -10.89 14.90 19.35
CA LEU A 89 -10.97 15.72 18.15
C LEU A 89 -11.08 17.21 18.48
N ARG A 90 -10.46 18.03 17.60
CA ARG A 90 -10.59 19.49 17.62
C ARG A 90 -11.09 19.99 16.27
N LEU A 91 -12.17 20.74 16.26
CA LEU A 91 -12.65 21.42 15.05
C LEU A 91 -12.06 22.82 14.99
N ALA A 92 -11.12 23.05 14.06
CA ALA A 92 -10.39 24.30 13.91
C ALA A 92 -9.94 24.54 12.47
N THR A 93 -9.69 25.79 12.10
CA THR A 93 -8.93 26.10 10.88
C THR A 93 -7.44 25.81 11.08
N ALA A 94 -6.67 25.75 9.99
CA ALA A 94 -5.21 25.59 10.04
C ALA A 94 -4.56 26.71 10.89
N GLY A 95 -5.01 27.96 10.77
CA GLY A 95 -4.49 29.08 11.56
C GLY A 95 -4.87 29.04 13.06
N GLU A 96 -5.95 28.35 13.40
CA GLU A 96 -6.37 28.19 14.81
C GLU A 96 -5.62 27.04 15.49
N ILE A 97 -5.42 25.91 14.79
CA ILE A 97 -4.83 24.69 15.39
C ILE A 97 -3.38 24.89 15.80
N VAL A 98 -2.59 25.68 15.04
CA VAL A 98 -1.18 25.94 15.35
C VAL A 98 -0.95 26.67 16.67
N ARG A 99 -2.01 27.29 17.28
CA ARG A 99 -1.93 27.87 18.63
C ARG A 99 -1.90 26.79 19.72
N HIS A 100 -2.22 25.54 19.36
CA HIS A 100 -2.26 24.40 20.26
C HIS A 100 -1.06 23.46 20.10
N GLY A 101 -0.15 23.74 19.17
CA GLY A 101 1.06 22.96 18.87
C GLY A 101 1.37 22.88 17.39
N ASP A 102 2.42 22.14 17.04
CA ASP A 102 2.80 21.89 15.66
C ASP A 102 1.66 21.18 14.93
N ALA A 103 1.44 21.51 13.65
CA ALA A 103 0.42 20.89 12.80
C ALA A 103 0.96 20.62 11.40
N LEU A 104 0.42 19.60 10.72
CA LEU A 104 0.71 19.40 9.31
C LEU A 104 0.13 20.55 8.49
N ASP A 105 0.90 20.99 7.48
CA ASP A 105 0.42 21.97 6.51
C ASP A 105 -0.62 21.34 5.58
N PRO A 106 -1.92 21.72 5.66
CA PRO A 106 -2.98 21.08 4.90
C PRO A 106 -2.86 21.33 3.40
N VAL A 107 -2.18 22.39 2.96
CA VAL A 107 -1.97 22.68 1.52
C VAL A 107 -1.04 21.64 0.87
N ARG A 108 -0.18 21.00 1.66
CA ARG A 108 0.75 19.96 1.19
C ARG A 108 0.18 18.54 1.28
N LEU A 109 -1.08 18.39 1.64
CA LEU A 109 -1.76 17.09 1.79
C LEU A 109 -2.64 16.79 0.55
N PRO A 110 -3.07 15.55 0.34
CA PRO A 110 -3.82 15.15 -0.86
C PRO A 110 -5.24 15.74 -0.89
N LEU A 111 -5.40 16.87 -1.56
CA LEU A 111 -6.63 17.63 -1.65
C LEU A 111 -7.64 17.04 -2.65
N THR A 112 -8.95 17.18 -2.35
CA THR A 112 -10.02 16.95 -3.33
C THR A 112 -10.11 18.08 -4.37
N GLY A 113 -9.61 19.27 -4.04
CA GLY A 113 -9.72 20.47 -4.87
C GLY A 113 -11.09 21.17 -4.79
N GLN A 114 -12.02 20.66 -3.97
CA GLN A 114 -13.38 21.23 -3.84
C GLN A 114 -13.48 22.31 -2.77
N VAL A 115 -12.62 22.28 -1.77
CA VAL A 115 -12.64 23.17 -0.61
C VAL A 115 -11.23 23.71 -0.37
N ASP A 116 -11.11 25.00 -0.07
CA ASP A 116 -9.84 25.63 0.30
C ASP A 116 -9.41 25.17 1.72
N PRO A 117 -8.30 24.42 1.84
CA PRO A 117 -7.84 23.88 3.12
C PRO A 117 -7.36 24.95 4.10
N GLY A 118 -7.00 26.15 3.61
CA GLY A 118 -6.53 27.26 4.45
C GLY A 118 -7.64 27.91 5.28
N THR A 119 -8.87 27.91 4.77
CA THR A 119 -10.05 28.52 5.42
C THR A 119 -11.03 27.51 5.99
N ALA A 120 -10.93 26.25 5.56
CA ALA A 120 -11.81 25.19 6.04
C ALA A 120 -11.62 24.91 7.54
N ARG A 121 -12.73 24.63 8.22
CA ARG A 121 -12.70 24.08 9.57
C ARG A 121 -12.59 22.57 9.49
N LEU A 122 -11.44 22.05 9.87
CA LEU A 122 -11.09 20.63 9.83
C LEU A 122 -11.23 20.01 11.22
N LEU A 123 -11.55 18.73 11.27
CA LEU A 123 -11.34 17.92 12.46
C LEU A 123 -9.87 17.52 12.53
N TRP A 124 -9.23 17.81 13.65
CA TRP A 124 -7.82 17.49 13.91
C TRP A 124 -7.71 16.47 15.04
N THR A 125 -6.74 15.58 14.92
CA THR A 125 -6.32 14.64 15.97
C THR A 125 -4.81 14.73 16.18
N GLU A 126 -4.32 14.29 17.33
CA GLU A 126 -2.90 14.26 17.64
C GLU A 126 -2.22 13.02 17.04
N ALA A 127 -0.99 13.21 16.58
CA ALA A 127 -0.04 12.20 16.16
C ALA A 127 1.34 12.53 16.72
N ALA A 128 2.32 11.65 16.50
CA ALA A 128 3.73 11.94 16.79
C ALA A 128 4.48 12.18 15.49
N ASP A 129 5.29 13.23 15.41
CA ASP A 129 6.26 13.39 14.34
C ASP A 129 7.44 12.43 14.58
N LEU A 130 7.73 11.54 13.62
CA LEU A 130 8.75 10.51 13.76
C LEU A 130 10.17 11.07 13.75
N GLY A 131 10.40 12.22 13.10
CA GLY A 131 11.69 12.85 13.03
C GLY A 131 12.11 13.53 14.33
N THR A 132 11.14 14.13 15.03
CA THR A 132 11.39 14.92 16.26
C THR A 132 10.88 14.25 17.53
N GLY A 133 10.00 13.27 17.42
CA GLY A 133 9.28 12.65 18.55
C GLY A 133 8.23 13.55 19.20
N ARG A 134 7.96 14.75 18.67
CA ARG A 134 7.03 15.73 19.24
C ARG A 134 5.59 15.48 18.78
N PRO A 135 4.59 15.90 19.58
CA PRO A 135 3.19 15.89 19.12
C PRO A 135 3.00 16.80 17.91
N VAL A 136 2.16 16.36 16.98
CA VAL A 136 1.75 17.11 15.78
C VAL A 136 0.26 16.90 15.49
N TRP A 137 -0.46 17.94 15.13
CA TRP A 137 -1.86 17.85 14.72
C TRP A 137 -1.97 17.40 13.26
N VAL A 138 -2.82 16.40 13.02
CA VAL A 138 -3.10 15.81 11.70
C VAL A 138 -4.58 15.92 11.40
N PRO A 139 -5.02 16.28 10.18
CA PRO A 139 -6.43 16.22 9.81
C PRO A 139 -6.98 14.80 10.00
N PHE A 140 -8.05 14.66 10.79
CA PHE A 140 -8.65 13.38 11.14
C PHE A 140 -9.20 12.63 9.91
N GLU A 141 -9.61 13.36 8.88
CA GLU A 141 -10.05 12.81 7.61
C GLU A 141 -8.97 11.91 6.94
N LEU A 142 -7.68 12.21 7.16
CA LEU A 142 -6.57 11.40 6.66
C LEU A 142 -6.20 10.23 7.58
N VAL A 143 -6.74 10.18 8.78
CA VAL A 143 -6.47 9.13 9.77
C VAL A 143 -7.57 8.07 9.75
N SER A 144 -8.83 8.50 9.61
CA SER A 144 -10.00 7.62 9.58
C SER A 144 -10.14 6.87 8.25
N ALA A 145 -10.56 5.62 8.32
CA ALA A 145 -11.04 4.82 7.20
C ALA A 145 -12.54 4.47 7.32
N ASP A 146 -13.30 5.25 8.08
CA ASP A 146 -14.76 5.16 8.09
C ASP A 146 -15.32 5.93 6.88
N PHE A 147 -15.72 5.19 5.85
CA PHE A 147 -16.27 5.75 4.60
C PHE A 147 -17.80 5.75 4.59
N THR A 148 -18.44 5.58 5.73
CA THR A 148 -19.91 5.63 5.82
C THR A 148 -20.45 7.04 5.57
N VAL A 149 -21.66 7.11 5.02
CA VAL A 149 -22.34 8.37 4.75
C VAL A 149 -23.54 8.56 5.68
N PRO A 150 -23.81 9.80 6.16
CA PRO A 150 -23.09 11.04 5.84
C PRO A 150 -21.72 11.13 6.53
N ALA A 151 -20.74 11.73 5.84
CA ALA A 151 -19.43 12.00 6.43
C ALA A 151 -19.52 13.03 7.58
N PRO A 152 -18.59 12.98 8.55
CA PRO A 152 -18.54 13.97 9.63
C PRO A 152 -18.35 15.41 9.13
N ALA A 153 -18.85 16.39 9.88
CA ALA A 153 -18.58 17.80 9.58
C ALA A 153 -17.06 18.06 9.60
N GLY A 154 -16.56 18.81 8.62
CA GLY A 154 -15.13 19.07 8.44
C GLY A 154 -14.39 18.06 7.55
N PHE A 155 -15.10 17.09 6.97
CA PHE A 155 -14.62 16.20 5.92
C PHE A 155 -14.92 16.75 4.52
N GLY A 156 -14.31 16.16 3.48
CA GLY A 156 -14.47 16.54 2.07
C GLY A 156 -13.35 17.43 1.54
N VAL A 157 -12.36 17.76 2.36
CA VAL A 157 -11.20 18.57 1.98
C VAL A 157 -10.10 17.68 1.41
N PHE A 158 -9.89 16.51 2.00
CA PHE A 158 -8.84 15.57 1.60
C PHE A 158 -9.42 14.32 0.94
N ARG A 159 -8.59 13.69 0.13
CA ARG A 159 -8.93 12.39 -0.44
C ARG A 159 -8.73 11.30 0.62
N GLN A 160 -9.83 10.71 1.06
CA GLN A 160 -9.79 9.58 1.99
C GLN A 160 -9.31 8.31 1.28
N THR A 161 -8.29 7.68 1.83
CA THR A 161 -7.74 6.41 1.36
C THR A 161 -7.23 5.61 2.56
N THR A 162 -6.71 4.41 2.35
CA THR A 162 -5.97 3.65 3.37
C THR A 162 -4.46 3.88 3.30
N ASN A 163 -3.97 4.79 2.47
CA ASN A 163 -2.55 5.06 2.27
C ASN A 163 -1.80 5.35 3.59
N GLY A 164 -0.76 4.60 3.90
CA GLY A 164 0.02 4.71 5.13
C GLY A 164 -0.62 4.04 6.37
N LEU A 165 -1.74 3.34 6.22
CA LEU A 165 -2.35 2.52 7.26
C LEU A 165 -1.63 1.18 7.33
N ALA A 166 -1.06 0.84 8.48
CA ALA A 166 -0.27 -0.37 8.60
C ALA A 166 -0.32 -0.98 10.01
N CYS A 167 -0.16 -2.27 10.08
CA CYS A 167 0.01 -3.00 11.33
C CYS A 167 1.24 -3.91 11.33
N GLY A 168 1.64 -4.38 12.48
CA GLY A 168 2.76 -5.29 12.63
C GLY A 168 2.68 -6.11 13.92
N ASN A 169 3.52 -7.11 14.04
CA ASN A 169 3.68 -7.83 15.30
C ASN A 169 4.42 -7.01 16.36
N ALA A 170 5.23 -6.06 15.91
CA ALA A 170 5.88 -5.02 16.72
C ALA A 170 5.57 -3.64 16.13
N ARG A 171 5.64 -2.60 16.97
CA ARG A 171 5.34 -1.22 16.54
C ARG A 171 6.26 -0.75 15.40
N ILE A 172 7.54 -1.12 15.47
CA ILE A 172 8.53 -0.77 14.42
C ILE A 172 8.16 -1.38 13.06
N GLU A 173 7.61 -2.61 13.02
CA GLU A 173 7.15 -3.25 11.79
C GLU A 173 5.98 -2.47 11.17
N ALA A 174 5.01 -2.04 11.99
CA ALA A 174 3.87 -1.23 11.55
C ALA A 174 4.33 0.12 10.99
N VAL A 175 5.21 0.84 11.71
CA VAL A 175 5.73 2.14 11.28
C VAL A 175 6.49 2.03 9.96
N LEU A 176 7.41 1.08 9.83
CA LEU A 176 8.17 0.87 8.59
C LEU A 176 7.24 0.54 7.41
N GLN A 177 6.27 -0.35 7.64
CA GLN A 177 5.32 -0.72 6.60
C GLN A 177 4.53 0.51 6.11
N GLY A 178 4.05 1.36 7.02
CA GLY A 178 3.33 2.58 6.67
C GLY A 178 4.21 3.59 5.94
N VAL A 179 5.48 3.76 6.35
CA VAL A 179 6.46 4.62 5.65
C VAL A 179 6.73 4.10 4.24
N TYR A 180 6.96 2.80 4.08
CA TYR A 180 7.18 2.22 2.75
C TYR A 180 5.96 2.38 1.84
N GLU A 181 4.75 2.23 2.38
CA GLU A 181 3.52 2.37 1.58
C GLU A 181 3.31 3.80 1.07
N VAL A 182 3.50 4.83 1.90
CA VAL A 182 3.35 6.22 1.43
C VAL A 182 4.40 6.59 0.38
N VAL A 183 5.62 6.06 0.48
CA VAL A 183 6.66 6.24 -0.54
C VAL A 183 6.33 5.46 -1.82
N GLU A 184 5.85 4.23 -1.70
CA GLU A 184 5.39 3.39 -2.80
C GLU A 184 4.30 4.08 -3.62
N ARG A 185 3.25 4.55 -2.94
CA ARG A 185 2.11 5.22 -3.58
C ARG A 185 2.53 6.50 -4.29
N ASN A 186 3.41 7.30 -3.67
CA ASN A 186 3.99 8.47 -4.32
C ASN A 186 4.81 8.11 -5.56
N ALA A 187 5.62 7.06 -5.49
CA ALA A 187 6.43 6.61 -6.62
C ALA A 187 5.56 6.14 -7.80
N VAL A 188 4.51 5.38 -7.51
CA VAL A 188 3.53 4.91 -8.51
C VAL A 188 2.77 6.08 -9.12
N ALA A 189 2.28 7.03 -8.32
CA ALA A 189 1.58 8.21 -8.82
C ALA A 189 2.46 9.03 -9.78
N ARG A 190 3.71 9.28 -9.41
CA ARG A 190 4.69 10.00 -10.25
C ARG A 190 5.02 9.24 -11.54
N TRP A 191 5.07 7.91 -11.48
CA TRP A 191 5.29 7.10 -12.69
C TRP A 191 4.09 7.19 -13.63
N HIS A 192 2.85 7.11 -13.15
CA HIS A 192 1.65 7.26 -13.98
C HIS A 192 1.52 8.66 -14.60
N ALA A 193 1.97 9.70 -13.90
CA ALA A 193 2.00 11.08 -14.42
C ALA A 193 3.14 11.33 -15.44
N ALA A 194 4.08 10.40 -15.57
CA ALA A 194 5.22 10.55 -16.48
C ALA A 194 4.84 10.29 -17.94
N THR A 195 5.61 10.85 -18.87
CA THR A 195 5.45 10.56 -20.31
C THR A 195 5.77 9.10 -20.63
N PRO A 196 5.19 8.53 -21.70
CA PRO A 196 5.48 7.15 -22.12
C PRO A 196 6.98 6.85 -22.29
N ASP A 197 7.75 7.79 -22.81
CA ASP A 197 9.21 7.64 -22.97
C ASP A 197 9.93 7.60 -21.61
N ALA A 198 9.51 8.42 -20.64
CA ALA A 198 10.06 8.43 -19.30
C ALA A 198 9.68 7.14 -18.54
N GLN A 199 8.49 6.61 -18.76
CA GLN A 199 8.07 5.30 -18.24
C GLN A 199 8.92 4.18 -18.85
N ALA A 200 9.07 4.15 -20.18
CA ALA A 200 9.86 3.14 -20.89
C ALA A 200 11.32 3.14 -20.46
N ALA A 201 11.93 4.31 -20.25
CA ALA A 201 13.32 4.47 -19.80
C ALA A 201 13.62 3.87 -18.41
N ARG A 202 12.58 3.53 -17.62
CA ARG A 202 12.69 2.90 -16.30
C ARG A 202 12.54 1.38 -16.31
N GLY A 203 12.35 0.78 -17.48
CA GLY A 203 12.18 -0.67 -17.65
C GLY A 203 13.40 -1.47 -17.16
N VAL A 204 13.17 -2.44 -16.26
CA VAL A 204 14.20 -3.33 -15.69
C VAL A 204 14.13 -4.70 -16.34
N ASP A 205 15.29 -5.25 -16.70
CA ASP A 205 15.38 -6.62 -17.21
C ASP A 205 15.11 -7.63 -16.07
N PRO A 206 14.01 -8.40 -16.13
CA PRO A 206 13.71 -9.40 -15.11
C PRO A 206 14.80 -10.45 -14.93
N ALA A 207 15.56 -10.78 -16.01
CA ALA A 207 16.64 -11.76 -15.95
C ALA A 207 17.84 -11.30 -15.13
N SER A 208 17.99 -9.99 -14.93
CA SER A 208 19.06 -9.39 -14.11
C SER A 208 18.77 -9.41 -12.61
N ALA A 209 17.54 -9.74 -12.19
CA ALA A 209 17.20 -9.85 -10.77
C ALA A 209 17.83 -11.11 -10.16
N ASP A 210 18.71 -10.92 -9.18
CA ASP A 210 19.52 -12.00 -8.57
C ASP A 210 19.02 -12.42 -7.17
N GLY A 211 18.09 -11.68 -6.58
CA GLY A 211 17.52 -11.98 -5.27
C GLY A 211 16.72 -13.28 -5.24
N ALA A 212 16.78 -14.00 -4.13
CA ALA A 212 16.13 -15.31 -4.02
C ALA A 212 14.60 -15.22 -4.08
N ALA A 213 14.03 -14.14 -3.49
CA ALA A 213 12.57 -13.95 -3.42
C ALA A 213 12.01 -13.55 -4.79
N SER A 214 12.61 -12.55 -5.44
CA SER A 214 12.17 -12.11 -6.77
C SER A 214 12.34 -13.21 -7.82
N ARG A 215 13.47 -13.95 -7.84
CA ARG A 215 13.68 -15.08 -8.77
C ARG A 215 12.63 -16.19 -8.60
N TRP A 216 12.28 -16.53 -7.36
CA TRP A 216 11.22 -17.51 -7.10
C TRP A 216 9.87 -17.07 -7.67
N LEU A 217 9.49 -15.79 -7.49
CA LEU A 217 8.26 -15.25 -8.03
C LEU A 217 8.27 -15.18 -9.56
N LEU A 218 9.36 -14.70 -10.16
CA LEU A 218 9.53 -14.65 -11.61
C LEU A 218 9.42 -16.03 -12.25
N ALA A 219 10.02 -17.06 -11.64
CA ALA A 219 9.91 -18.43 -12.11
C ALA A 219 8.45 -18.95 -12.09
N ARG A 220 7.62 -18.52 -11.10
CA ARG A 220 6.19 -18.87 -11.06
C ARG A 220 5.42 -18.26 -12.22
N PHE A 221 5.64 -16.99 -12.52
CA PHE A 221 5.02 -16.34 -13.66
C PHE A 221 5.44 -16.98 -14.98
N ALA A 222 6.73 -17.21 -15.16
CA ALA A 222 7.26 -17.88 -16.37
C ALA A 222 6.68 -19.28 -16.56
N GLY A 223 6.62 -20.10 -15.49
CA GLY A 223 6.02 -21.43 -15.52
C GLY A 223 4.52 -21.45 -15.82
N ALA A 224 3.82 -20.36 -15.56
CA ALA A 224 2.40 -20.16 -15.84
C ALA A 224 2.14 -19.54 -17.24
N GLY A 225 3.17 -19.20 -18.00
CA GLY A 225 3.00 -18.50 -19.29
C GLY A 225 2.55 -17.05 -19.16
N VAL A 226 2.71 -16.45 -17.97
CA VAL A 226 2.36 -15.05 -17.69
C VAL A 226 3.59 -14.18 -17.86
N ALA A 227 3.52 -13.23 -18.78
CA ALA A 227 4.59 -12.27 -19.04
C ALA A 227 4.65 -11.21 -17.93
N ILE A 228 5.86 -10.88 -17.50
CA ILE A 228 6.12 -9.83 -16.51
C ILE A 228 6.93 -8.71 -17.15
N ARG A 229 6.53 -7.47 -16.85
CA ARG A 229 7.32 -6.27 -17.04
C ARG A 229 7.57 -5.62 -15.69
N ILE A 230 8.75 -5.03 -15.53
CA ILE A 230 9.20 -4.40 -14.28
C ILE A 230 9.72 -3.00 -14.62
N TRP A 231 9.38 -2.03 -13.77
CA TRP A 231 9.95 -0.69 -13.79
C TRP A 231 10.52 -0.35 -12.42
N ASP A 232 11.72 0.23 -12.42
CA ASP A 232 12.28 0.89 -11.24
C ASP A 232 11.62 2.28 -11.14
N VAL A 233 10.67 2.41 -10.25
CA VAL A 233 9.91 3.65 -10.01
C VAL A 233 10.48 4.47 -8.85
N THR A 234 11.67 4.10 -8.34
CA THR A 234 12.39 4.85 -7.31
C THR A 234 12.46 6.33 -7.65
N THR A 235 12.06 7.18 -6.73
CA THR A 235 12.03 8.64 -6.88
C THR A 235 13.29 9.28 -6.30
N ASP A 236 13.29 10.59 -6.18
CA ASP A 236 14.29 11.39 -5.46
C ASP A 236 14.39 11.08 -3.95
N ILE A 237 13.43 10.34 -3.39
CA ILE A 237 13.52 9.80 -2.04
C ILE A 237 14.57 8.67 -1.92
N GLU A 238 14.95 8.05 -3.04
CA GLU A 238 15.97 6.99 -3.12
C GLU A 238 15.64 5.68 -2.37
N LEU A 239 14.44 5.52 -1.81
CA LEU A 239 13.98 4.21 -1.32
C LEU A 239 13.59 3.34 -2.51
N PRO A 240 14.12 2.10 -2.63
CA PRO A 240 13.81 1.20 -3.73
C PRO A 240 12.33 0.95 -3.87
N ALA A 241 11.76 1.31 -5.03
CA ALA A 241 10.36 1.09 -5.36
C ALA A 241 10.24 0.52 -6.77
N PHE A 242 9.43 -0.52 -6.93
CA PHE A 242 9.20 -1.20 -8.19
C PHE A 242 7.72 -1.28 -8.51
N LEU A 243 7.43 -1.22 -9.81
CA LEU A 243 6.12 -1.52 -10.39
C LEU A 243 6.27 -2.75 -11.28
N ALA A 244 5.36 -3.70 -11.17
CA ALA A 244 5.32 -4.90 -11.99
C ALA A 244 3.99 -5.00 -12.70
N LEU A 245 4.00 -5.29 -14.01
CA LEU A 245 2.81 -5.59 -14.82
C LEU A 245 2.81 -7.07 -15.16
N ALA A 246 1.75 -7.77 -14.79
CA ALA A 246 1.49 -9.15 -15.19
C ALA A 246 0.42 -9.19 -16.28
N CYS A 247 0.73 -9.83 -17.41
CA CYS A 247 -0.22 -10.00 -18.52
C CYS A 247 0.01 -11.34 -19.20
N ASP A 248 -1.02 -11.92 -19.79
CA ASP A 248 -0.90 -13.17 -20.52
C ASP A 248 -0.05 -12.98 -21.77
N ALA A 249 0.88 -13.91 -22.02
CA ALA A 249 1.87 -13.79 -23.08
C ALA A 249 1.24 -13.71 -24.47
N ASP A 250 0.19 -14.48 -24.70
CA ASP A 250 -0.46 -14.65 -25.99
C ASP A 250 -1.74 -13.82 -26.17
N GLY A 251 -2.06 -12.94 -25.23
CA GLY A 251 -3.29 -12.13 -25.29
C GLY A 251 -4.56 -12.97 -25.25
N VAL A 252 -4.50 -14.17 -24.69
CA VAL A 252 -5.66 -15.06 -24.55
C VAL A 252 -6.72 -14.32 -23.73
N ALA A 253 -7.86 -14.12 -24.35
CA ALA A 253 -8.99 -13.42 -23.79
C ALA A 253 -9.47 -14.08 -22.50
N GLY A 254 -9.22 -13.44 -21.35
CA GLY A 254 -9.75 -13.95 -20.08
C GLY A 254 -9.26 -13.20 -18.87
N VAL A 255 -7.96 -13.03 -18.68
CA VAL A 255 -7.41 -12.34 -17.52
C VAL A 255 -6.85 -10.99 -17.93
N GLU A 256 -7.30 -9.94 -17.25
CA GLU A 256 -6.84 -8.59 -17.52
C GLU A 256 -5.39 -8.38 -17.06
N PRO A 257 -4.66 -7.45 -17.72
CA PRO A 257 -3.36 -7.02 -17.25
C PRO A 257 -3.51 -6.36 -15.88
N GLU A 258 -2.65 -6.76 -14.93
CA GLU A 258 -2.73 -6.23 -13.57
C GLU A 258 -1.36 -5.76 -13.09
N PHE A 259 -1.36 -4.65 -12.37
CA PHE A 259 -0.17 -4.08 -11.76
C PHE A 259 -0.03 -4.52 -10.30
N GLY A 260 1.22 -4.50 -9.84
CA GLY A 260 1.54 -4.57 -8.44
C GLY A 260 2.74 -3.68 -8.14
N ALA A 261 2.75 -3.07 -6.98
CA ALA A 261 3.80 -2.19 -6.52
C ALA A 261 4.51 -2.76 -5.27
N GLY A 262 5.72 -2.27 -5.00
CA GLY A 262 6.46 -2.64 -3.81
C GLY A 262 7.58 -1.65 -3.51
N CYS A 263 7.64 -1.19 -2.26
CA CYS A 263 8.71 -0.37 -1.73
C CYS A 263 9.31 -1.03 -0.49
N HIS A 264 10.64 -0.97 -0.35
CA HIS A 264 11.35 -1.46 0.82
C HIS A 264 12.81 -0.97 0.81
N ALA A 265 13.49 -0.92 1.98
CA ALA A 265 14.91 -0.61 2.07
C ALA A 265 15.81 -1.65 1.36
N ASP A 266 15.37 -2.90 1.23
CA ASP A 266 16.02 -3.93 0.42
C ASP A 266 15.31 -4.05 -0.94
N ALA A 267 16.06 -3.89 -2.03
CA ALA A 267 15.51 -3.88 -3.39
C ALA A 267 14.90 -5.24 -3.81
N ASP A 268 15.45 -6.38 -3.36
CA ASP A 268 14.87 -7.70 -3.66
C ASP A 268 13.52 -7.88 -2.96
N VAL A 269 13.40 -7.37 -1.72
CA VAL A 269 12.13 -7.37 -0.99
C VAL A 269 11.11 -6.46 -1.67
N ALA A 270 11.53 -5.25 -2.11
CA ALA A 270 10.67 -4.32 -2.83
C ALA A 270 10.14 -4.93 -4.13
N LEU A 271 11.02 -5.52 -4.94
CA LEU A 271 10.63 -6.21 -6.19
C LEU A 271 9.74 -7.42 -5.91
N ALA A 272 10.06 -8.23 -4.91
CA ALA A 272 9.22 -9.38 -4.52
C ALA A 272 7.80 -8.95 -4.09
N ARG A 273 7.66 -7.81 -3.41
CA ARG A 273 6.35 -7.23 -3.04
C ARG A 273 5.56 -6.84 -4.30
N ALA A 274 6.20 -6.13 -5.25
CA ALA A 274 5.57 -5.75 -6.51
C ALA A 274 5.08 -6.97 -7.30
N LEU A 275 5.90 -8.00 -7.44
CA LEU A 275 5.55 -9.24 -8.13
C LEU A 275 4.41 -9.99 -7.42
N ALA A 276 4.48 -10.11 -6.08
CA ALA A 276 3.43 -10.77 -5.32
C ALA A 276 2.11 -9.99 -5.35
N GLU A 277 2.17 -8.66 -5.41
CA GLU A 277 0.98 -7.81 -5.56
C GLU A 277 0.37 -7.92 -6.95
N ALA A 278 1.15 -7.99 -8.02
CA ALA A 278 0.64 -8.26 -9.35
C ALA A 278 -0.13 -9.60 -9.41
N ALA A 279 0.37 -10.65 -8.73
CA ALA A 279 -0.35 -11.91 -8.61
C ALA A 279 -1.64 -11.79 -7.79
N GLN A 280 -1.62 -11.03 -6.69
CA GLN A 280 -2.81 -10.73 -5.89
C GLN A 280 -3.85 -9.97 -6.72
N ALA A 281 -3.46 -8.93 -7.46
CA ALA A 281 -4.36 -8.14 -8.30
C ALA A 281 -5.06 -8.99 -9.36
N ARG A 282 -4.32 -9.90 -10.03
CA ARG A 282 -4.91 -10.89 -10.97
C ARG A 282 -5.98 -11.74 -10.30
N VAL A 283 -5.67 -12.32 -9.15
CA VAL A 283 -6.64 -13.16 -8.40
C VAL A 283 -7.82 -12.33 -7.91
N THR A 284 -7.60 -11.08 -7.52
CA THR A 284 -8.66 -10.14 -7.13
C THR A 284 -9.66 -9.94 -8.26
N ARG A 285 -9.17 -9.66 -9.46
CA ARG A 285 -9.99 -9.49 -10.67
C ARG A 285 -10.76 -10.77 -11.02
N ILE A 286 -10.08 -11.92 -11.02
CA ILE A 286 -10.69 -13.23 -11.32
C ILE A 286 -11.79 -13.58 -10.32
N SER A 287 -11.55 -13.31 -9.02
CA SER A 287 -12.52 -13.66 -7.98
C SER A 287 -13.78 -12.81 -8.00
N GLY A 288 -13.70 -11.57 -8.52
CA GLY A 288 -14.80 -10.61 -8.51
C GLY A 288 -15.39 -10.32 -7.12
N ALA A 289 -14.62 -10.60 -6.06
CA ALA A 289 -15.12 -10.58 -4.69
C ALA A 289 -15.03 -9.19 -4.03
N ARG A 290 -14.33 -8.22 -4.63
CA ARG A 290 -14.20 -6.86 -4.11
C ARG A 290 -15.37 -6.00 -4.55
N ASP A 291 -15.95 -5.29 -3.60
CA ASP A 291 -17.11 -4.41 -3.76
C ASP A 291 -16.75 -2.96 -4.15
N ASP A 292 -15.46 -2.63 -4.18
CA ASP A 292 -14.92 -1.33 -4.58
C ASP A 292 -14.56 -1.22 -6.08
N PHE A 293 -14.75 -2.29 -6.86
CA PHE A 293 -14.62 -2.21 -8.31
C PHE A 293 -15.88 -1.60 -8.93
N PRO A 294 -15.78 -0.44 -9.60
CA PRO A 294 -16.91 0.16 -10.27
C PRO A 294 -17.36 -0.72 -11.43
N GLN A 295 -18.69 -0.79 -11.67
CA GLN A 295 -19.28 -1.66 -12.71
C GLN A 295 -18.67 -1.43 -14.10
N HIS A 296 -18.39 -0.17 -14.46
CA HIS A 296 -17.82 0.18 -15.77
C HIS A 296 -16.41 -0.42 -15.98
N SER A 297 -15.68 -0.76 -14.90
CA SER A 297 -14.37 -1.41 -15.05
C SER A 297 -14.44 -2.80 -15.70
N PHE A 298 -15.63 -3.38 -15.80
CA PHE A 298 -15.88 -4.65 -16.50
C PHE A 298 -16.45 -4.47 -17.91
N ASP A 299 -16.64 -3.22 -18.37
CA ASP A 299 -17.15 -2.94 -19.72
C ASP A 299 -16.13 -3.41 -20.78
N PRO A 300 -16.60 -4.03 -21.89
CA PRO A 300 -15.72 -4.53 -22.94
C PRO A 300 -14.79 -3.48 -23.54
N ALA A 301 -15.23 -2.23 -23.68
CA ALA A 301 -14.41 -1.12 -24.20
C ALA A 301 -13.28 -0.79 -23.22
N MET A 302 -13.58 -0.60 -21.93
CA MET A 302 -12.57 -0.34 -20.89
C MET A 302 -11.55 -1.48 -20.77
N ARG A 303 -12.00 -2.71 -20.91
CA ARG A 303 -11.12 -3.89 -20.95
C ARG A 303 -10.18 -3.85 -22.14
N ALA A 304 -10.72 -3.54 -23.34
CA ALA A 304 -9.92 -3.41 -24.57
C ALA A 304 -8.85 -2.31 -24.43
N ASP A 305 -9.21 -1.17 -23.86
CA ASP A 305 -8.30 -0.05 -23.64
C ASP A 305 -7.17 -0.42 -22.67
N ARG A 306 -7.50 -1.09 -21.55
CA ARG A 306 -6.47 -1.60 -20.61
C ARG A 306 -5.53 -2.61 -21.27
N HIS A 307 -6.07 -3.51 -22.09
CA HIS A 307 -5.25 -4.45 -22.85
C HIS A 307 -4.33 -3.73 -23.85
N ALA A 308 -4.83 -2.74 -24.57
CA ALA A 308 -4.04 -1.96 -25.52
C ALA A 308 -2.92 -1.18 -24.83
N ALA A 309 -3.21 -0.52 -23.69
CA ALA A 309 -2.24 0.16 -22.87
C ALA A 309 -1.15 -0.79 -22.35
N ALA A 310 -1.53 -1.93 -21.79
CA ALA A 310 -0.59 -2.94 -21.32
C ALA A 310 0.29 -3.52 -22.44
N GLN A 311 -0.28 -3.74 -23.63
CA GLN A 311 0.49 -4.18 -24.79
C GLN A 311 1.50 -3.12 -25.24
N SER A 312 1.15 -1.84 -25.18
CA SER A 312 2.09 -0.74 -25.45
C SER A 312 3.27 -0.75 -24.47
N LEU A 313 3.01 -0.82 -23.18
CA LEU A 313 4.04 -0.92 -22.14
C LEU A 313 4.90 -2.17 -22.29
N ARG A 314 4.31 -3.28 -22.69
CA ARG A 314 5.00 -4.56 -22.90
C ARG A 314 5.99 -4.53 -24.07
N ARG A 315 5.72 -3.77 -25.12
CA ARG A 315 6.59 -3.67 -26.32
C ARG A 315 7.89 -2.92 -26.05
N SER A 316 7.94 -2.06 -25.03
CA SER A 316 9.15 -1.35 -24.66
C SER A 316 10.18 -2.34 -24.12
N ALA A 317 11.36 -2.43 -24.75
CA ALA A 317 12.44 -3.26 -24.23
C ALA A 317 12.92 -2.75 -22.87
N PRO A 318 13.32 -3.64 -21.94
CA PRO A 318 13.95 -3.19 -20.71
C PRO A 318 15.29 -2.52 -21.03
N THR A 319 15.57 -1.41 -20.35
CA THR A 319 16.74 -0.57 -20.61
C THR A 319 17.80 -0.63 -19.50
N ARG A 320 17.45 -1.21 -18.36
CA ARG A 320 18.29 -1.21 -17.16
C ARG A 320 18.43 -2.59 -16.54
N PRO A 321 19.60 -2.90 -15.96
CA PRO A 321 19.72 -4.04 -15.06
C PRO A 321 19.02 -3.71 -13.72
N PHE A 322 18.66 -4.76 -12.99
CA PHE A 322 18.25 -4.65 -11.59
C PHE A 322 19.40 -4.09 -10.76
N ARG A 323 19.13 -3.08 -9.96
CA ARG A 323 20.10 -2.48 -9.03
C ARG A 323 19.86 -3.03 -7.62
N ALA A 324 20.78 -3.78 -7.11
CA ALA A 324 20.73 -4.28 -5.74
C ALA A 324 20.99 -3.14 -4.74
N VAL A 325 20.06 -2.97 -3.80
CA VAL A 325 20.19 -2.11 -2.61
C VAL A 325 19.87 -2.99 -1.42
N ARG A 326 20.62 -2.87 -0.33
CA ARG A 326 20.44 -3.69 0.87
C ARG A 326 19.88 -2.87 2.02
N SER A 327 19.06 -3.51 2.84
CA SER A 327 18.61 -3.02 4.15
C SER A 327 19.82 -2.66 5.05
N GLN A 328 19.61 -1.75 5.98
CA GLN A 328 20.62 -1.28 6.95
C GLN A 328 20.91 -2.32 8.07
N GLY A 329 20.26 -3.48 8.04
CA GLY A 329 20.50 -4.61 8.93
C GLY A 329 19.57 -4.70 10.14
N SER A 330 18.89 -3.64 10.54
CA SER A 330 17.81 -3.69 11.54
C SER A 330 16.63 -2.82 11.15
N ALA A 331 15.46 -3.06 11.74
CA ALA A 331 14.25 -2.29 11.49
C ALA A 331 14.41 -0.82 11.90
N GLU A 332 15.07 -0.58 13.03
CA GLU A 332 15.35 0.77 13.53
C GLU A 332 16.29 1.52 12.59
N ALA A 333 17.36 0.87 12.14
CA ALA A 333 18.31 1.48 11.21
C ALA A 333 17.67 1.76 9.83
N ASP A 334 16.78 0.88 9.35
CA ASP A 334 15.99 1.11 8.13
C ASP A 334 15.01 2.28 8.30
N LEU A 335 14.36 2.41 9.46
CA LEU A 335 13.48 3.56 9.73
C LEU A 335 14.26 4.87 9.76
N ASP A 336 15.37 4.92 10.49
CA ASP A 336 16.24 6.09 10.56
C ASP A 336 16.77 6.49 9.17
N HIS A 337 17.10 5.49 8.34
CA HIS A 337 17.53 5.71 6.96
C HIS A 337 16.38 6.29 6.12
N ALA A 338 15.19 5.71 6.18
CA ALA A 338 14.02 6.18 5.45
C ALA A 338 13.64 7.62 5.82
N LEU A 339 13.68 7.96 7.12
CA LEU A 339 13.39 9.32 7.60
C LEU A 339 14.43 10.34 7.08
N ARG A 340 15.73 9.97 7.05
CA ARG A 340 16.77 10.84 6.46
C ARG A 340 16.55 11.06 4.96
N LEU A 341 16.19 10.02 4.21
CA LEU A 341 15.92 10.12 2.78
C LEU A 341 14.68 10.99 2.50
N LEU A 342 13.61 10.82 3.26
CA LEU A 342 12.42 11.68 3.19
C LEU A 342 12.76 13.14 3.48
N ALA A 343 13.53 13.40 4.53
CA ALA A 343 13.97 14.76 4.87
C ALA A 343 14.82 15.37 3.74
N GLY A 344 15.74 14.60 3.14
CA GLY A 344 16.55 15.02 1.99
C GLY A 344 15.73 15.37 0.77
N ALA A 345 14.59 14.72 0.58
CA ALA A 345 13.62 14.99 -0.50
C ALA A 345 12.60 16.12 -0.14
N GLY A 346 12.80 16.86 0.97
CA GLY A 346 11.92 17.94 1.38
C GLY A 346 10.64 17.49 2.12
N CYS A 347 10.57 16.23 2.55
CA CYS A 347 9.48 15.64 3.31
C CYS A 347 9.93 15.32 4.76
N ALA A 348 10.45 16.34 5.47
CA ALA A 348 11.03 16.16 6.80
C ALA A 348 9.99 15.83 7.90
N GLN A 349 8.73 16.22 7.72
CA GLN A 349 7.67 15.98 8.68
C GLN A 349 6.96 14.66 8.34
N VAL A 350 7.04 13.68 9.25
CA VAL A 350 6.44 12.35 9.10
C VAL A 350 5.56 12.07 10.30
N ALA A 351 4.26 12.32 10.17
CA ALA A 351 3.31 12.10 11.25
C ALA A 351 2.90 10.62 11.36
N CYS A 352 2.91 10.09 12.58
CA CYS A 352 2.49 8.75 12.92
C CYS A 352 1.35 8.83 13.95
N ALA A 353 0.12 8.63 13.51
CA ALA A 353 -1.02 8.45 14.41
C ALA A 353 -1.04 7.00 14.91
N ASP A 354 -1.08 6.81 16.23
CA ASP A 354 -1.20 5.50 16.85
C ASP A 354 -2.68 5.11 16.97
N LEU A 355 -3.07 4.07 16.26
CA LEU A 355 -4.45 3.54 16.23
C LEU A 355 -4.57 2.26 17.06
N SER A 356 -3.50 1.85 17.74
CA SER A 356 -3.44 0.61 18.50
C SER A 356 -4.46 0.62 19.64
N ARG A 357 -5.09 -0.53 19.83
CA ARG A 357 -5.96 -0.76 20.99
C ARG A 357 -5.34 -1.82 21.89
N PRO A 358 -5.11 -1.50 23.19
CA PRO A 358 -4.42 -2.40 24.13
C PRO A 358 -5.06 -3.78 24.21
N GLU A 359 -6.39 -3.86 24.11
CA GLU A 359 -7.14 -5.11 24.20
C GLU A 359 -6.95 -6.07 23.01
N PHE A 360 -6.40 -5.57 21.89
CA PHE A 360 -6.03 -6.41 20.74
C PHE A 360 -4.55 -6.77 20.76
N GLY A 361 -3.72 -5.92 21.37
CA GLY A 361 -2.29 -6.16 21.52
C GLY A 361 -1.50 -6.19 20.20
N ILE A 362 -2.10 -5.70 19.11
CA ILE A 362 -1.47 -5.58 17.77
C ILE A 362 -1.26 -4.10 17.48
N PRO A 363 -0.02 -3.65 17.25
CA PRO A 363 0.27 -2.29 16.84
C PRO A 363 -0.34 -1.95 15.47
N VAL A 364 -1.08 -0.84 15.41
CA VAL A 364 -1.64 -0.28 14.18
C VAL A 364 -1.33 1.21 14.15
N VAL A 365 -0.83 1.68 13.03
CA VAL A 365 -0.46 3.10 12.85
C VAL A 365 -0.99 3.64 11.53
N ARG A 366 -1.12 4.97 11.47
CA ARG A 366 -1.33 5.70 10.23
C ARG A 366 -0.20 6.68 10.02
N ILE A 367 0.50 6.55 8.90
CA ILE A 367 1.57 7.46 8.50
C ILE A 367 1.01 8.49 7.52
N VAL A 368 1.29 9.78 7.79
CA VAL A 368 0.92 10.90 6.91
C VAL A 368 2.16 11.76 6.69
N VAL A 369 2.52 11.98 5.41
CA VAL A 369 3.70 12.75 5.01
C VAL A 369 3.29 13.86 4.07
N PRO A 370 3.37 15.13 4.47
CA PRO A 370 3.09 16.26 3.59
C PRO A 370 4.03 16.32 2.39
N GLY A 371 3.47 16.50 1.19
CA GLY A 371 4.22 16.58 -0.06
C GLY A 371 4.34 15.25 -0.81
N LEU A 372 3.86 14.14 -0.23
CA LEU A 372 3.73 12.88 -0.95
C LEU A 372 2.32 12.76 -1.54
N GLU A 373 2.27 12.29 -2.79
CA GLU A 373 1.02 11.98 -3.48
C GLU A 373 0.64 10.51 -3.24
N GLY A 374 -0.65 10.23 -3.21
CA GLY A 374 -1.17 8.87 -3.28
C GLY A 374 -1.48 8.48 -4.72
N ALA A 375 -1.37 7.20 -5.07
CA ALA A 375 -1.94 6.70 -6.32
C ALA A 375 -3.47 6.82 -6.24
N TRP A 376 -4.06 7.43 -7.28
CA TRP A 376 -5.50 7.62 -7.38
C TRP A 376 -6.11 6.45 -8.13
N GLU A 377 -7.12 5.83 -7.59
CA GLU A 377 -7.89 4.80 -8.30
C GLU A 377 -8.61 5.35 -9.54
N GLY A 378 -8.75 6.68 -9.65
CA GLY A 378 -9.35 7.35 -10.80
C GLY A 378 -8.38 7.70 -11.94
N ALA A 379 -7.08 7.50 -11.81
CA ALA A 379 -6.12 7.67 -12.91
C ALA A 379 -6.04 6.45 -13.84
N ALA A 380 -6.79 5.39 -13.53
CA ALA A 380 -6.99 4.19 -14.35
C ALA A 380 -8.40 4.16 -14.99
N ALA A 381 -9.06 5.32 -15.05
CA ALA A 381 -10.33 5.47 -15.78
C ALA A 381 -10.08 5.84 -17.24
#